data_739a9ec2c40efebbaa7f8ba0964ac69e
#
_entry.id   739a9ec2c40efebbaa7f8ba0964ac69e
#
_cell.length_a   1.000
_cell.length_b   1.000
_cell.length_c   1.000
_cell.angle_alpha   90.00
_cell.angle_beta   90.00
_cell.angle_gamma   90.00
#
_symmetry.space_group_name_H-M   'P 1'
#
loop_
_entity.id
_entity.type
_entity.pdbx_description
1 polymer ?
#
loop_
_entity_poly.entity_id
_entity_poly.type
_entity_poly.pdbx_seq_one_letter_code
_entity_poly.pdbx_strand_id
1 'polypeptide(L)'
;EVTLPVEDIIKGHEKDTLNTASISFPRMNNVEDSKYQFSAPSTILMVEADSLNAFFEQSKLTDNRSSYTATFSASTSSKNAYTFYNISNLVTKMHNAKLEGEKKNANWVNEHPNWNKVMLVPVTLKTSTINNSTVVTKINHDMSLSSTRLIKATDDANKDYTLDKSGNKVAAGPVQIKVIYSRFKE
;
A
#
# COMPACT_ATOMS: atom_id res chain seq x y z
N GLU A 1 -5.41 -3.45 -7.84
CA GLU A 1 -5.11 -4.65 -7.06
C GLU A 1 -3.60 -4.87 -7.02
N VAL A 2 -3.07 -5.27 -5.88
CA VAL A 2 -1.66 -5.59 -5.66
C VAL A 2 -1.57 -6.91 -4.90
N THR A 3 -0.73 -7.81 -5.37
CA THR A 3 -0.37 -9.04 -4.66
C THR A 3 0.87 -8.78 -3.81
N LEU A 4 0.77 -8.97 -2.51
CA LEU A 4 1.90 -8.85 -1.59
C LEU A 4 2.72 -10.14 -1.60
N PRO A 5 4.07 -10.08 -1.68
CA PRO A 5 4.94 -11.26 -1.67
C PRO A 5 5.14 -11.77 -0.22
N VAL A 6 4.04 -12.16 0.43
CA VAL A 6 4.02 -12.56 1.86
C VAL A 6 4.99 -13.72 2.12
N GLU A 7 5.02 -14.69 1.22
CA GLU A 7 5.90 -15.87 1.37
C GLU A 7 7.37 -15.49 1.26
N ASP A 8 7.72 -14.63 0.29
CA ASP A 8 9.11 -14.19 0.12
C ASP A 8 9.60 -13.35 1.29
N ILE A 9 8.68 -12.57 1.90
CA ILE A 9 8.98 -11.79 3.11
C ILE A 9 9.30 -12.71 4.29
N ILE A 10 8.58 -13.82 4.46
CA ILE A 10 8.75 -14.70 5.63
C ILE A 10 9.83 -15.75 5.40
N LYS A 11 10.10 -16.15 4.16
CA LYS A 11 11.05 -17.21 3.80
C LYS A 11 12.43 -16.98 4.39
N GLY A 12 12.89 -17.95 5.19
CA GLY A 12 14.18 -17.88 5.91
C GLY A 12 14.14 -17.06 7.19
N HIS A 13 12.97 -16.52 7.54
CA HIS A 13 12.71 -15.72 8.73
C HIS A 13 11.53 -16.25 9.56
N GLU A 14 11.21 -17.55 9.43
CA GLU A 14 10.06 -18.19 10.06
C GLU A 14 10.14 -18.17 11.60
N LYS A 15 11.36 -18.05 12.15
CA LYS A 15 11.61 -17.93 13.59
C LYS A 15 11.87 -16.50 14.05
N ASP A 16 11.87 -15.55 13.14
CA ASP A 16 12.15 -14.16 13.45
C ASP A 16 10.84 -13.39 13.66
N THR A 17 10.91 -12.33 14.44
CA THR A 17 9.79 -11.40 14.59
C THR A 17 9.86 -10.34 13.51
N LEU A 18 8.81 -10.21 12.70
CA LEU A 18 8.67 -9.14 11.73
C LEU A 18 8.29 -7.83 12.46
N ASN A 19 9.28 -6.96 12.68
CA ASN A 19 9.05 -5.72 13.41
C ASN A 19 8.40 -4.66 12.54
N THR A 20 8.92 -4.46 11.33
CA THR A 20 8.44 -3.42 10.41
C THR A 20 8.54 -3.91 8.98
N ALA A 21 7.51 -3.66 8.22
CA ALA A 21 7.52 -3.77 6.77
C ALA A 21 6.94 -2.49 6.18
N SER A 22 7.58 -1.90 5.19
CA SER A 22 7.06 -0.72 4.49
C SER A 22 7.09 -0.93 2.98
N ILE A 23 6.06 -0.45 2.30
CA ILE A 23 5.94 -0.52 0.85
C ILE A 23 5.70 0.87 0.27
N SER A 24 6.44 1.20 -0.79
CA SER A 24 6.29 2.47 -1.51
C SER A 24 5.88 2.21 -2.95
N PHE A 25 4.84 2.89 -3.39
CA PHE A 25 4.36 2.88 -4.76
C PHE A 25 4.77 4.20 -5.43
N PRO A 26 5.85 4.20 -6.22
CA PRO A 26 6.23 5.36 -7.00
C PRO A 26 5.14 5.69 -8.02
N ARG A 27 4.91 6.97 -8.23
CA ARG A 27 4.03 7.42 -9.31
C ARG A 27 4.82 8.07 -10.43
N MET A 28 4.31 7.94 -11.63
CA MET A 28 4.81 8.70 -12.77
C MET A 28 4.32 10.15 -12.65
N ASN A 29 5.21 11.11 -12.87
CA ASN A 29 4.81 12.49 -13.03
C ASN A 29 4.05 12.64 -14.35
N ASN A 30 3.02 13.48 -14.34
CA ASN A 30 2.40 13.90 -15.57
C ASN A 30 3.39 14.81 -16.32
N VAL A 31 3.78 14.39 -17.51
CA VAL A 31 4.88 14.99 -18.29
C VAL A 31 4.42 16.19 -19.11
N GLU A 32 3.13 16.35 -19.30
CA GLU A 32 2.58 17.33 -20.23
C GLU A 32 1.85 18.42 -19.44
N ASP A 33 2.19 19.68 -19.73
CA ASP A 33 1.38 20.87 -19.42
C ASP A 33 0.05 20.83 -20.19
N SER A 34 -0.67 19.77 -19.99
CA SER A 34 -1.99 19.61 -20.58
C SER A 34 -2.98 20.45 -19.79
N LYS A 35 -3.72 21.28 -20.48
CA LYS A 35 -4.82 22.08 -19.94
C LYS A 35 -5.87 21.23 -19.19
N TYR A 36 -5.82 19.90 -19.32
CA TYR A 36 -6.76 18.93 -18.79
C TYR A 36 -6.08 17.88 -17.90
N GLN A 37 -5.03 18.25 -17.18
CA GLN A 37 -4.41 17.35 -16.21
C GLN A 37 -5.31 17.14 -15.01
N PHE A 38 -5.60 15.87 -14.71
CA PHE A 38 -6.20 15.52 -13.43
C PHE A 38 -5.17 15.60 -12.31
N SER A 39 -5.58 16.15 -11.16
CA SER A 39 -4.75 16.13 -9.97
C SER A 39 -4.57 14.69 -9.48
N ALA A 40 -3.41 14.41 -8.88
CA ALA A 40 -3.21 13.13 -8.22
C ALA A 40 -4.08 13.04 -6.95
N PRO A 41 -4.65 11.88 -6.63
CA PRO A 41 -5.32 11.67 -5.35
C PRO A 41 -4.38 12.03 -4.19
N SER A 42 -4.86 12.82 -3.24
CA SER A 42 -4.05 13.20 -2.07
C SER A 42 -3.78 12.01 -1.15
N THR A 43 -4.74 11.10 -1.06
CA THR A 43 -4.66 9.94 -0.16
C THR A 43 -5.13 8.68 -0.86
N ILE A 44 -4.40 7.59 -0.64
CA ILE A 44 -4.77 6.24 -1.07
C ILE A 44 -4.97 5.38 0.17
N LEU A 45 -6.09 4.65 0.19
CA LEU A 45 -6.37 3.57 1.12
C LEU A 45 -5.79 2.27 0.55
N MET A 46 -5.12 1.49 1.40
CA MET A 46 -4.79 0.09 1.15
C MET A 46 -5.59 -0.79 2.11
N VAL A 47 -6.30 -1.75 1.59
CA VAL A 47 -7.16 -2.67 2.34
C VAL A 47 -7.13 -4.05 1.70
N GLU A 48 -7.33 -5.11 2.49
CA GLU A 48 -7.45 -6.48 1.97
C GLU A 48 -8.54 -6.56 0.89
N ALA A 49 -8.27 -7.26 -0.21
CA ALA A 49 -9.15 -7.26 -1.38
C ALA A 49 -10.58 -7.68 -1.04
N ASP A 50 -10.75 -8.74 -0.25
CA ASP A 50 -12.06 -9.26 0.14
C ASP A 50 -12.78 -8.39 1.18
N SER A 51 -12.07 -7.46 1.82
CA SER A 51 -12.63 -6.57 2.84
C SER A 51 -13.06 -5.22 2.30
N LEU A 52 -12.83 -4.91 1.02
CA LEU A 52 -13.05 -3.59 0.43
C LEU A 52 -14.50 -3.11 0.59
N ASN A 53 -15.48 -3.92 0.20
CA ASN A 53 -16.89 -3.55 0.28
C ASN A 53 -17.32 -3.33 1.73
N ALA A 54 -16.98 -4.27 2.62
CA ALA A 54 -17.29 -4.19 4.04
C ALA A 54 -16.63 -2.97 4.72
N PHE A 55 -15.47 -2.53 4.25
CA PHE A 55 -14.79 -1.34 4.77
C PHE A 55 -15.65 -0.08 4.59
N PHE A 56 -16.19 0.13 3.39
CA PHE A 56 -17.01 1.31 3.10
C PHE A 56 -18.44 1.20 3.61
N GLU A 57 -19.09 0.05 3.45
CA GLU A 57 -20.47 -0.19 3.93
C GLU A 57 -20.59 -0.01 5.44
N GLN A 58 -19.59 -0.46 6.18
CA GLN A 58 -19.57 -0.33 7.64
C GLN A 58 -18.91 0.98 8.12
N SER A 59 -18.58 1.90 7.22
CA SER A 59 -17.90 3.17 7.52
C SER A 59 -16.67 3.00 8.42
N LYS A 60 -15.85 1.97 8.15
CA LYS A 60 -14.65 1.69 8.95
C LYS A 60 -13.61 2.79 8.80
N LEU A 61 -12.83 2.97 9.84
CA LEU A 61 -11.58 3.74 9.82
C LEU A 61 -10.39 2.77 9.67
N THR A 62 -9.25 3.30 9.26
CA THR A 62 -8.02 2.49 9.20
C THR A 62 -7.58 2.08 10.60
N ASP A 63 -7.21 0.82 10.75
CA ASP A 63 -6.80 0.19 12.00
C ASP A 63 -5.28 -0.07 12.09
N ASN A 64 -4.54 0.22 11.02
CA ASN A 64 -3.12 -0.11 10.87
C ASN A 64 -2.81 -1.60 11.10
N ARG A 65 -3.77 -2.47 10.79
CA ARG A 65 -3.64 -3.93 10.84
C ARG A 65 -4.12 -4.59 9.55
N SER A 66 -5.33 -4.25 9.11
CA SER A 66 -5.94 -4.74 7.88
C SER A 66 -6.14 -3.64 6.83
N SER A 67 -5.99 -2.39 7.25
CA SER A 67 -6.20 -1.21 6.42
C SER A 67 -5.27 -0.07 6.81
N TYR A 68 -4.78 0.64 5.79
CA TYR A 68 -3.78 1.70 5.92
C TYR A 68 -4.09 2.84 4.98
N THR A 69 -3.65 4.06 5.32
CA THR A 69 -3.68 5.19 4.40
C THR A 69 -2.28 5.71 4.13
N ALA A 70 -2.04 6.12 2.89
CA ALA A 70 -0.84 6.83 2.50
C ALA A 70 -1.22 8.15 1.85
N THR A 71 -0.65 9.24 2.35
CA THR A 71 -0.88 10.58 1.82
C THR A 71 0.29 11.00 0.94
N PHE A 72 -0.02 11.52 -0.23
CA PHE A 72 0.95 12.09 -1.14
C PHE A 72 1.13 13.58 -0.84
N SER A 73 2.38 14.00 -0.70
CA SER A 73 2.74 15.41 -0.59
C SER A 73 3.77 15.77 -1.65
N ALA A 74 3.37 16.62 -2.57
CA ALA A 74 4.26 17.13 -3.63
C ALA A 74 5.36 18.04 -3.09
N SER A 75 5.14 18.67 -1.92
CA SER A 75 6.04 19.71 -1.38
C SER A 75 7.18 19.17 -0.54
N THR A 76 7.03 18.01 0.07
CA THR A 76 7.97 17.53 1.10
C THR A 76 8.76 16.30 0.68
N SER A 77 8.35 15.58 -0.35
CA SER A 77 9.02 14.34 -0.67
C SER A 77 9.95 14.47 -1.86
N SER A 78 11.22 14.19 -1.61
CA SER A 78 12.15 13.75 -2.65
C SER A 78 11.67 12.49 -3.39
N LYS A 79 10.57 11.87 -2.93
CA LYS A 79 9.99 10.65 -3.48
C LYS A 79 8.56 10.91 -3.90
N ASN A 80 8.33 10.92 -5.19
CA ASN A 80 7.01 10.98 -5.80
C ASN A 80 6.30 9.61 -5.64
N ALA A 81 5.85 9.29 -4.43
CA ALA A 81 5.34 7.97 -4.09
C ALA A 81 4.29 8.02 -2.97
N TYR A 82 3.40 7.03 -2.96
CA TYR A 82 2.57 6.71 -1.81
C TYR A 82 3.28 5.64 -0.98
N THR A 83 3.61 5.97 0.27
CA THR A 83 4.34 5.05 1.16
C THR A 83 3.44 4.61 2.30
N PHE A 84 3.25 3.30 2.41
CA PHE A 84 2.59 2.68 3.55
C PHE A 84 3.65 2.21 4.54
N TYR A 85 3.62 2.81 5.70
CA TYR A 85 4.57 2.52 6.78
C TYR A 85 4.02 1.40 7.66
N ASN A 86 4.89 0.48 8.00
CA ASN A 86 4.63 -0.59 8.96
C ASN A 86 3.39 -1.46 8.67
N ILE A 87 3.42 -2.15 7.54
CA ILE A 87 2.43 -3.16 7.17
C ILE A 87 2.75 -4.55 7.76
N SER A 88 3.63 -4.67 8.76
CA SER A 88 4.03 -5.95 9.33
C SER A 88 2.85 -6.74 9.88
N ASN A 89 1.90 -6.07 10.52
CA ASN A 89 0.68 -6.70 11.04
C ASN A 89 -0.15 -7.36 9.92
N LEU A 90 -0.27 -6.69 8.78
CA LEU A 90 -1.00 -7.22 7.63
C LEU A 90 -0.29 -8.46 7.06
N VAL A 91 1.03 -8.37 6.86
CA VAL A 91 1.84 -9.50 6.35
C VAL A 91 1.74 -10.69 7.28
N THR A 92 1.90 -10.47 8.59
CA THR A 92 1.80 -11.53 9.61
C THR A 92 0.40 -12.15 9.64
N LYS A 93 -0.65 -11.32 9.57
CA LYS A 93 -2.04 -11.80 9.52
C LYS A 93 -2.30 -12.69 8.30
N MET A 94 -1.87 -12.25 7.12
CA MET A 94 -2.02 -13.01 5.89
C MET A 94 -1.25 -14.33 5.94
N HIS A 95 -0.02 -14.31 6.44
CA HIS A 95 0.79 -15.52 6.59
C HIS A 95 0.13 -16.52 7.55
N ASN A 96 -0.31 -16.08 8.71
CA ASN A 96 -0.97 -16.93 9.70
C ASN A 96 -2.27 -17.50 9.16
N ALA A 97 -3.07 -16.70 8.45
CA ALA A 97 -4.31 -17.18 7.82
C ALA A 97 -4.04 -18.29 6.80
N LYS A 98 -2.96 -18.15 6.00
CA LYS A 98 -2.53 -19.19 5.07
C LYS A 98 -2.13 -20.46 5.83
N LEU A 99 -1.24 -20.35 6.83
CA LEU A 99 -0.77 -21.53 7.60
C LEU A 99 -1.92 -22.27 8.29
N GLU A 100 -2.86 -21.55 8.89
CA GLU A 100 -4.03 -22.14 9.54
C GLU A 100 -5.01 -22.76 8.52
N GLY A 101 -5.16 -22.12 7.37
CA GLY A 101 -5.98 -22.60 6.29
C GLY A 101 -5.44 -23.89 5.69
N GLU A 102 -4.16 -23.94 5.35
CA GLU A 102 -3.50 -25.12 4.76
C GLU A 102 -3.47 -26.32 5.72
N LYS A 103 -3.39 -26.09 7.03
CA LYS A 103 -3.54 -27.18 8.03
C LYS A 103 -4.91 -27.86 7.99
N LYS A 104 -5.95 -27.12 7.62
CA LYS A 104 -7.33 -27.62 7.57
C LYS A 104 -7.68 -28.19 6.19
N ASN A 105 -7.15 -27.56 5.15
CA ASN A 105 -7.44 -27.91 3.76
C ASN A 105 -6.22 -27.63 2.89
N ALA A 106 -5.60 -28.69 2.37
CA ALA A 106 -4.43 -28.56 1.48
C ALA A 106 -4.70 -27.74 0.21
N ASN A 107 -5.97 -27.57 -0.18
CA ASN A 107 -6.38 -26.78 -1.34
C ASN A 107 -6.77 -25.34 -0.99
N TRP A 108 -6.53 -24.90 0.25
CA TRP A 108 -6.99 -23.61 0.79
C TRP A 108 -6.57 -22.41 -0.06
N VAL A 109 -5.34 -22.38 -0.53
CA VAL A 109 -4.81 -21.26 -1.37
C VAL A 109 -5.61 -21.14 -2.68
N ASN A 110 -5.98 -22.24 -3.30
CA ASN A 110 -6.77 -22.19 -4.53
C ASN A 110 -8.22 -21.73 -4.28
N GLU A 111 -8.76 -22.05 -3.10
CA GLU A 111 -10.10 -21.61 -2.69
C GLU A 111 -10.13 -20.15 -2.21
N HIS A 112 -8.96 -19.58 -1.83
CA HIS A 112 -8.81 -18.23 -1.35
C HIS A 112 -7.81 -17.44 -2.23
N PRO A 113 -8.10 -17.22 -3.52
CA PRO A 113 -7.14 -16.62 -4.47
C PRO A 113 -6.74 -15.17 -4.16
N ASN A 114 -7.42 -14.54 -3.20
CA ASN A 114 -7.15 -13.17 -2.75
C ASN A 114 -6.45 -13.10 -1.39
N TRP A 115 -6.00 -14.22 -0.84
CA TRP A 115 -5.45 -14.31 0.52
C TRP A 115 -4.30 -13.33 0.80
N ASN A 116 -3.51 -12.99 -0.20
CA ASN A 116 -2.38 -12.04 -0.11
C ASN A 116 -2.55 -10.80 -0.99
N LYS A 117 -3.80 -10.48 -1.38
CA LYS A 117 -4.09 -9.35 -2.24
C LYS A 117 -4.65 -8.17 -1.47
N VAL A 118 -4.26 -6.98 -1.90
CA VAL A 118 -4.76 -5.71 -1.39
C VAL A 118 -5.28 -4.83 -2.52
N MET A 119 -6.27 -4.01 -2.19
CA MET A 119 -6.78 -2.97 -3.08
C MET A 119 -6.20 -1.62 -2.69
N LEU A 120 -5.79 -0.84 -3.68
CA LEU A 120 -5.40 0.55 -3.54
C LEU A 120 -6.53 1.42 -4.08
N VAL A 121 -7.12 2.23 -3.22
CA VAL A 121 -8.31 3.02 -3.56
C VAL A 121 -8.09 4.50 -3.20
N PRO A 122 -8.30 5.44 -4.13
CA PRO A 122 -8.31 6.85 -3.81
C PRO A 122 -9.43 7.17 -2.80
N VAL A 123 -9.08 7.91 -1.75
CA VAL A 123 -10.02 8.27 -0.70
C VAL A 123 -9.85 9.71 -0.25
N THR A 124 -10.94 10.26 0.29
CA THR A 124 -10.95 11.53 1.00
C THR A 124 -11.15 11.29 2.49
N LEU A 125 -10.34 11.97 3.31
CA LEU A 125 -10.42 11.89 4.76
C LEU A 125 -11.23 13.08 5.29
N LYS A 126 -12.27 12.81 6.08
CA LYS A 126 -12.91 13.82 6.92
C LYS A 126 -12.24 13.82 8.28
N THR A 127 -11.85 14.98 8.73
CA THR A 127 -11.19 15.16 10.03
C THR A 127 -11.96 16.11 10.91
N SER A 128 -11.79 15.96 12.22
CA SER A 128 -12.27 16.90 13.24
C SER A 128 -11.14 17.18 14.23
N THR A 129 -11.10 18.39 14.75
CA THR A 129 -10.12 18.74 15.79
C THR A 129 -10.77 18.53 17.16
N ILE A 130 -10.17 17.65 17.96
CA ILE A 130 -10.60 17.35 19.33
C ILE A 130 -9.37 17.55 20.22
N ASN A 131 -9.49 18.41 21.23
CA ASN A 131 -8.38 18.73 22.16
C ASN A 131 -7.07 19.07 21.44
N ASN A 132 -7.11 19.96 20.45
CA ASN A 132 -5.98 20.35 19.61
C ASN A 132 -5.35 19.20 18.78
N SER A 133 -5.96 18.04 18.72
CA SER A 133 -5.51 16.92 17.90
C SER A 133 -6.47 16.72 16.73
N THR A 134 -5.93 16.60 15.52
CA THR A 134 -6.71 16.28 14.33
C THR A 134 -6.92 14.77 14.24
N VAL A 135 -8.18 14.34 14.27
CA VAL A 135 -8.56 12.92 14.15
C VAL A 135 -9.37 12.69 12.89
N VAL A 136 -9.13 11.56 12.23
CA VAL A 136 -9.96 11.14 11.09
C VAL A 136 -11.27 10.60 11.63
N THR A 137 -12.37 11.14 11.13
CA THR A 137 -13.74 10.76 11.56
C THR A 137 -14.47 9.95 10.51
N LYS A 138 -14.06 10.05 9.24
CA LYS A 138 -14.66 9.30 8.14
C LYS A 138 -13.71 9.17 6.97
N ILE A 139 -13.77 8.04 6.27
CA ILE A 139 -13.05 7.76 5.04
C ILE A 139 -14.10 7.50 3.94
N ASN A 140 -14.06 8.27 2.87
CA ASN A 140 -14.96 8.11 1.74
C ASN A 140 -14.16 7.83 0.47
N HIS A 141 -14.78 7.19 -0.52
CA HIS A 141 -14.23 7.15 -1.87
C HIS A 141 -13.95 8.58 -2.36
N ASP A 142 -12.82 8.76 -3.03
CA ASP A 142 -12.57 10.01 -3.76
C ASP A 142 -13.38 9.96 -5.08
N MET A 143 -14.44 10.76 -5.11
CA MET A 143 -15.31 10.91 -6.29
C MET A 143 -14.90 12.07 -7.18
N SER A 144 -13.76 12.71 -6.89
CA SER A 144 -13.22 13.77 -7.73
C SER A 144 -12.61 13.20 -9.02
N LEU A 145 -12.44 14.08 -10.02
CA LEU A 145 -11.70 13.75 -11.23
C LEU A 145 -10.19 13.75 -10.96
N SER A 146 -9.76 12.84 -10.09
CA SER A 146 -8.34 12.64 -9.79
C SER A 146 -7.81 11.41 -10.50
N SER A 147 -6.53 11.43 -10.88
CA SER A 147 -5.89 10.29 -11.55
C SER A 147 -4.41 10.24 -11.23
N THR A 148 -3.90 9.02 -11.07
CA THR A 148 -2.47 8.80 -10.91
C THR A 148 -2.05 7.50 -11.61
N ARG A 149 -0.83 7.51 -12.15
CA ARG A 149 -0.20 6.31 -12.69
C ARG A 149 0.83 5.84 -11.68
N LEU A 150 0.62 4.66 -11.14
CA LEU A 150 1.61 3.99 -10.30
C LEU A 150 2.56 3.18 -11.19
N ILE A 151 3.83 3.19 -10.81
CA ILE A 151 4.84 2.42 -11.51
C ILE A 151 4.64 0.95 -11.15
N LYS A 152 4.51 0.11 -12.17
CA LYS A 152 4.41 -1.33 -11.99
C LYS A 152 5.77 -1.87 -11.53
N ALA A 153 5.76 -2.81 -10.58
CA ALA A 153 6.94 -3.59 -10.27
C ALA A 153 7.33 -4.43 -11.50
N THR A 154 8.41 -4.06 -12.16
CA THR A 154 8.98 -4.81 -13.26
C THR A 154 10.46 -5.04 -13.00
N ASP A 155 10.97 -6.20 -13.43
CA ASP A 155 12.40 -6.49 -13.37
C ASP A 155 13.21 -5.67 -14.38
N ASP A 156 12.54 -4.97 -15.29
CA ASP A 156 13.14 -4.17 -16.34
C ASP A 156 13.10 -2.68 -15.99
N ALA A 157 14.12 -2.23 -15.26
CA ALA A 157 14.28 -0.83 -14.86
C ALA A 157 14.37 0.17 -16.04
N ASN A 158 14.54 -0.31 -17.27
CA ASN A 158 14.67 0.52 -18.46
C ASN A 158 13.32 0.85 -19.11
N LYS A 159 12.25 0.17 -18.76
CA LYS A 159 10.91 0.38 -19.35
C LYS A 159 10.09 1.43 -18.60
N ASP A 160 10.31 1.55 -17.29
CA ASP A 160 9.57 2.50 -16.47
C ASP A 160 10.49 3.64 -16.04
N TYR A 161 10.09 4.86 -16.32
CA TYR A 161 10.80 6.06 -15.89
C TYR A 161 9.86 7.01 -15.14
N THR A 162 10.44 7.75 -14.22
CA THR A 162 9.83 8.93 -13.63
C THR A 162 10.59 10.16 -14.07
N LEU A 163 10.03 11.35 -13.86
CA LEU A 163 10.78 12.59 -14.09
C LEU A 163 11.28 13.14 -12.76
N ASP A 164 12.50 13.62 -12.76
CA ASP A 164 13.04 14.42 -11.67
C ASP A 164 12.42 15.83 -11.65
N LYS A 165 12.81 16.66 -10.69
CA LYS A 165 12.34 18.04 -10.58
C LYS A 165 12.71 18.93 -11.78
N SER A 166 13.68 18.53 -12.56
CA SER A 166 14.17 19.22 -13.75
C SER A 166 13.55 18.70 -15.06
N GLY A 167 12.63 17.71 -14.96
CA GLY A 167 11.97 17.10 -16.11
C GLY A 167 12.79 16.03 -16.82
N ASN A 168 13.94 15.59 -16.27
CA ASN A 168 14.72 14.52 -16.87
C ASN A 168 14.14 13.16 -16.54
N LYS A 169 14.23 12.24 -17.49
CA LYS A 169 13.85 10.83 -17.28
C LYS A 169 14.82 10.18 -16.30
N VAL A 170 14.31 9.72 -15.17
CA VAL A 170 15.04 8.95 -14.17
C VAL A 170 14.43 7.56 -14.13
N ALA A 171 15.27 6.52 -14.13
CA ALA A 171 14.80 5.15 -14.00
C ALA A 171 13.94 5.02 -12.74
N ALA A 172 12.69 4.60 -12.93
CA ALA A 172 11.82 4.26 -11.82
C ALA A 172 12.23 2.87 -11.35
N GLY A 173 12.83 2.80 -10.20
CA GLY A 173 13.13 1.49 -9.59
C GLY A 173 11.85 0.67 -9.34
N PRO A 174 11.96 -0.65 -9.22
CA PRO A 174 10.84 -1.50 -8.87
C PRO A 174 10.21 -1.08 -7.53
N VAL A 175 8.95 -1.44 -7.34
CA VAL A 175 8.30 -1.29 -6.03
C VAL A 175 9.13 -2.04 -4.98
N GLN A 176 9.60 -1.30 -3.98
CA GLN A 176 10.47 -1.84 -2.94
C GLN A 176 9.68 -2.07 -1.66
N ILE A 177 9.87 -3.24 -1.07
CA ILE A 177 9.44 -3.53 0.28
C ILE A 177 10.68 -3.53 1.16
N LYS A 178 10.68 -2.68 2.20
CA LYS A 178 11.73 -2.67 3.22
C LYS A 178 11.23 -3.39 4.44
N VAL A 179 12.01 -4.35 4.92
CA VAL A 179 11.62 -5.23 6.02
C VAL A 179 12.69 -5.21 7.10
N ILE A 180 12.26 -5.20 8.36
CA ILE A 180 13.13 -5.27 9.53
C ILE A 180 12.66 -6.44 10.40
N TYR A 181 13.55 -7.37 10.67
CA TYR A 181 13.33 -8.50 11.55
C TYR A 181 14.16 -8.36 12.82
N SER A 182 13.70 -9.00 13.89
CA SER A 182 14.51 -9.26 15.08
C SER A 182 14.51 -10.74 15.41
N ARG A 183 15.68 -11.21 15.82
CA ARG A 183 15.88 -12.58 16.30
C ARG A 183 16.40 -12.53 17.72
N PHE A 184 15.75 -13.22 18.62
CA PHE A 184 16.31 -13.45 19.94
C PHE A 184 17.36 -14.55 19.84
N LYS A 185 18.57 -14.29 20.33
CA LYS A 185 19.56 -15.36 20.53
C LYS A 185 19.09 -16.19 21.73
N GLU A 186 18.86 -17.47 21.49
CA GLU A 186 18.77 -18.46 22.55
C GLU A 186 20.13 -18.62 23.24
#